data_b5423e88de76680a02affe7f0d3eeede
#
_entry.id   b5423e88de76680a02affe7f0d3eeede
#
_cell.length_a   1.000
_cell.length_b   1.000
_cell.length_c   1.000
_cell.angle_alpha   90.00
_cell.angle_beta   90.00
_cell.angle_gamma   90.00
#
_symmetry.space_group_name_H-M   'P 1'
#
loop_
_entity.id
_entity.type
_entity.pdbx_description
1 polymer ?
#
loop_
_entity_poly.entity_id
_entity_poly.type
_entity_poly.pdbx_seq_one_letter_code
_entity_poly.pdbx_strand_id
1 'polypeptide(L)'
;DKTPLCHLPEFKEEPHAYVKLWKHHGAEEEAKLMNDVAVARGEEWLPTYGGKISSEWMYPKIYETLRHAPEVYDAADRFMEAGDWIIWQMTGEETRSACCAGYKAYYHHEKGYPSKDFFKAVDPGMENIVADKLDAPIKGVGEKAGHLTASMAREMGLMEGIPVATCII
;
A
#
# COMPACT_ATOMS: atom_id res chain seq x y z
N ASP A 1 -14.93 -0.31 2.93
CA ASP A 1 -15.10 -1.77 2.80
C ASP A 1 -13.94 -2.37 1.99
N LYS A 2 -14.00 -3.67 1.67
CA LYS A 2 -12.92 -4.40 0.98
C LYS A 2 -13.10 -4.48 -0.55
N THR A 3 -14.03 -3.73 -1.10
CA THR A 3 -14.37 -3.79 -2.52
C THR A 3 -13.32 -3.04 -3.35
N PRO A 4 -12.66 -3.69 -4.33
CA PRO A 4 -11.79 -2.97 -5.26
C PRO A 4 -12.58 -1.95 -6.08
N LEU A 5 -12.03 -0.75 -6.27
CA LEU A 5 -12.73 0.34 -6.99
C LEU A 5 -13.11 -0.07 -8.44
N CYS A 6 -12.29 -0.88 -9.10
CA CYS A 6 -12.60 -1.38 -10.46
C CYS A 6 -13.88 -2.23 -10.55
N HIS A 7 -14.47 -2.64 -9.41
CA HIS A 7 -15.77 -3.33 -9.38
C HIS A 7 -16.95 -2.35 -9.29
N LEU A 8 -16.68 -1.07 -9.06
CA LEU A 8 -17.71 -0.04 -9.05
C LEU A 8 -18.02 0.40 -10.49
N PRO A 9 -19.29 0.59 -10.84
CA PRO A 9 -19.68 0.93 -12.23
C PRO A 9 -18.96 2.17 -12.78
N GLU A 10 -18.75 3.19 -11.95
CA GLU A 10 -18.11 4.46 -12.30
C GLU A 10 -16.62 4.32 -12.60
N PHE A 11 -15.95 3.31 -12.06
CA PHE A 11 -14.50 3.09 -12.23
C PHE A 11 -14.14 1.88 -13.09
N LYS A 12 -15.15 1.18 -13.64
CA LYS A 12 -14.93 -0.06 -14.40
C LYS A 12 -14.03 0.13 -15.62
N GLU A 13 -14.10 1.27 -16.27
CA GLU A 13 -13.30 1.58 -17.47
C GLU A 13 -12.06 2.43 -17.15
N GLU A 14 -11.82 2.73 -15.85
CA GLU A 14 -10.70 3.56 -15.41
C GLU A 14 -9.47 2.69 -15.06
N PRO A 15 -8.38 2.76 -15.85
CA PRO A 15 -7.20 1.90 -15.63
C PRO A 15 -6.56 2.06 -14.26
N HIS A 16 -6.60 3.28 -13.68
CA HIS A 16 -6.00 3.55 -12.38
C HIS A 16 -6.77 2.96 -11.19
N ALA A 17 -8.04 2.51 -11.41
CA ALA A 17 -8.82 1.80 -10.40
C ALA A 17 -8.46 0.32 -10.25
N TYR A 18 -7.66 -0.21 -11.16
CA TYR A 18 -7.23 -1.60 -11.16
C TYR A 18 -5.93 -1.82 -10.40
N VAL A 19 -5.67 -3.08 -10.00
CA VAL A 19 -4.42 -3.46 -9.34
C VAL A 19 -3.22 -3.17 -10.24
N LYS A 20 -2.24 -2.45 -9.70
CA LYS A 20 -0.98 -2.17 -10.38
C LYS A 20 0.03 -3.28 -10.09
N LEU A 21 0.41 -4.05 -11.10
CA LEU A 21 1.39 -5.11 -10.95
C LEU A 21 2.77 -4.55 -10.56
N TRP A 22 3.62 -5.38 -9.93
CA TRP A 22 4.98 -4.97 -9.57
C TRP A 22 5.80 -4.53 -10.79
N LYS A 23 5.58 -5.12 -11.96
CA LYS A 23 6.21 -4.76 -13.24
C LYS A 23 5.60 -3.53 -13.93
N HIS A 24 4.66 -2.83 -13.29
CA HIS A 24 4.13 -1.58 -13.81
C HIS A 24 5.16 -0.46 -13.58
N HIS A 25 5.65 0.12 -14.67
CA HIS A 25 6.66 1.19 -14.67
C HIS A 25 6.08 2.58 -15.02
N GLY A 26 4.77 2.71 -15.09
CA GLY A 26 4.11 3.98 -15.43
C GLY A 26 4.46 5.14 -14.51
N ALA A 27 4.80 4.83 -13.25
CA ALA A 27 5.13 5.83 -12.22
C ALA A 27 6.61 6.27 -12.21
N GLU A 28 7.34 6.23 -13.34
CA GLU A 28 8.76 6.62 -13.38
C GLU A 28 8.96 8.11 -13.13
N GLU A 29 8.06 8.95 -13.66
CA GLU A 29 8.10 10.40 -13.45
C GLU A 29 7.86 10.73 -11.97
N GLU A 30 6.87 10.10 -11.36
CA GLU A 30 6.55 10.26 -9.95
C GLU A 30 7.68 9.79 -9.04
N ALA A 31 8.28 8.65 -9.36
CA ALA A 31 9.45 8.16 -8.64
C ALA A 31 10.62 9.14 -8.75
N LYS A 32 10.83 9.74 -9.92
CA LYS A 32 11.87 10.77 -10.10
C LYS A 32 11.61 12.00 -9.24
N LEU A 33 10.38 12.53 -9.26
CA LEU A 33 10.00 13.69 -8.45
C LEU A 33 10.19 13.40 -6.94
N MET A 34 9.75 12.23 -6.48
CA MET A 34 9.95 11.81 -5.10
C MET A 34 11.43 11.66 -4.73
N ASN A 35 12.25 11.11 -5.63
CA ASN A 35 13.71 11.02 -5.43
C ASN A 35 14.34 12.41 -5.30
N ASP A 36 14.00 13.33 -6.18
CA ASP A 36 14.55 14.69 -6.15
C ASP A 36 14.22 15.38 -4.81
N VAL A 37 12.99 15.22 -4.31
CA VAL A 37 12.58 15.74 -3.00
C VAL A 37 13.32 15.03 -1.86
N ALA A 38 13.41 13.70 -1.87
CA ALA A 38 14.07 12.93 -0.81
C ALA A 38 15.55 13.31 -0.68
N VAL A 39 16.24 13.46 -1.82
CA VAL A 39 17.65 13.90 -1.86
C VAL A 39 17.80 15.34 -1.37
N ALA A 40 16.96 16.26 -1.85
CA ALA A 40 17.03 17.67 -1.47
C ALA A 40 16.77 17.89 0.04
N ARG A 41 15.94 17.04 0.65
CA ARG A 41 15.61 17.07 2.09
C ARG A 41 16.62 16.30 2.94
N GLY A 42 17.47 15.46 2.34
CA GLY A 42 18.39 14.60 3.09
C GLY A 42 17.68 13.52 3.90
N GLU A 43 16.64 12.89 3.33
CA GLU A 43 15.85 11.89 4.03
C GLU A 43 16.70 10.70 4.49
N GLU A 44 16.80 10.47 5.79
CA GLU A 44 17.68 9.47 6.41
C GLU A 44 17.34 8.02 6.03
N TRP A 45 16.09 7.76 5.64
CA TRP A 45 15.65 6.43 5.24
C TRP A 45 16.09 6.05 3.81
N LEU A 46 16.37 7.02 2.93
CA LEU A 46 16.66 6.78 1.52
C LEU A 46 17.87 5.85 1.29
N PRO A 47 18.99 5.95 2.02
CA PRO A 47 20.12 5.02 1.89
C PRO A 47 19.77 3.56 2.15
N THR A 48 18.80 3.26 3.03
CA THR A 48 18.33 1.90 3.30
C THR A 48 17.76 1.22 2.05
N TYR A 49 17.28 2.02 1.10
CA TYR A 49 16.74 1.56 -0.18
C TYR A 49 17.71 1.73 -1.34
N GLY A 50 19.02 1.76 -1.06
CA GLY A 50 20.06 1.93 -2.08
C GLY A 50 20.14 3.35 -2.63
N GLY A 51 19.60 4.34 -1.93
CA GLY A 51 19.64 5.76 -2.31
C GLY A 51 18.68 6.14 -3.43
N LYS A 52 17.72 5.28 -3.78
CA LYS A 52 16.79 5.52 -4.88
C LYS A 52 15.41 4.91 -4.63
N ILE A 53 14.37 5.67 -4.93
CA ILE A 53 12.97 5.23 -4.98
C ILE A 53 12.69 4.60 -6.34
N SER A 54 12.11 3.41 -6.36
CA SER A 54 11.71 2.71 -7.61
C SER A 54 10.26 3.03 -7.97
N SER A 55 9.98 3.17 -9.26
CA SER A 55 8.62 3.30 -9.82
C SER A 55 7.72 2.08 -9.56
N GLU A 56 8.32 0.94 -9.19
CA GLU A 56 7.58 -0.29 -8.87
C GLU A 56 6.96 -0.27 -7.47
N TRP A 57 7.37 0.67 -6.61
CA TRP A 57 6.95 0.70 -5.21
C TRP A 57 5.64 1.46 -4.99
N MET A 58 5.10 1.36 -3.80
CA MET A 58 3.75 1.81 -3.47
C MET A 58 3.54 3.31 -3.71
N TYR A 59 4.36 4.17 -3.10
CA TYR A 59 4.11 5.62 -3.13
C TYR A 59 4.21 6.25 -4.53
N PRO A 60 5.16 5.91 -5.40
CA PRO A 60 5.13 6.41 -6.77
C PRO A 60 3.85 6.03 -7.51
N LYS A 61 3.34 4.80 -7.32
CA LYS A 61 2.08 4.35 -7.93
C LYS A 61 0.85 5.05 -7.37
N ILE A 62 0.85 5.37 -6.06
CA ILE A 62 -0.21 6.17 -5.46
C ILE A 62 -0.16 7.60 -6.00
N TYR A 63 1.04 8.18 -6.10
CA TYR A 63 1.23 9.52 -6.63
C TYR A 63 0.86 9.62 -8.12
N GLU A 64 1.18 8.60 -8.91
CA GLU A 64 0.69 8.47 -10.28
C GLU A 64 -0.85 8.49 -10.32
N THR A 65 -1.52 7.78 -9.41
CA THR A 65 -2.99 7.79 -9.33
C THR A 65 -3.51 9.19 -8.96
N LEU A 66 -2.92 9.85 -7.98
CA LEU A 66 -3.31 11.23 -7.60
C LEU A 66 -3.17 12.20 -8.77
N ARG A 67 -2.10 12.10 -9.58
CA ARG A 67 -1.84 13.03 -10.69
C ARG A 67 -2.70 12.78 -11.91
N HIS A 68 -3.00 11.53 -12.23
CA HIS A 68 -3.62 11.15 -13.52
C HIS A 68 -5.08 10.72 -13.39
N ALA A 69 -5.52 10.35 -12.19
CA ALA A 69 -6.91 9.95 -11.90
C ALA A 69 -7.28 10.38 -10.46
N PRO A 70 -7.32 11.69 -10.17
CA PRO A 70 -7.58 12.19 -8.83
C PRO A 70 -8.92 11.71 -8.26
N GLU A 71 -9.93 11.48 -9.10
CA GLU A 71 -11.21 10.90 -8.69
C GLU A 71 -11.08 9.47 -8.15
N VAL A 72 -10.15 8.67 -8.67
CA VAL A 72 -9.84 7.33 -8.13
C VAL A 72 -9.09 7.47 -6.80
N TYR A 73 -8.14 8.40 -6.72
CA TYR A 73 -7.41 8.67 -5.49
C TYR A 73 -8.36 9.11 -4.37
N ASP A 74 -9.29 10.01 -4.66
CA ASP A 74 -10.25 10.53 -3.68
C ASP A 74 -11.23 9.46 -3.23
N ALA A 75 -11.72 8.62 -4.15
CA ALA A 75 -12.65 7.53 -3.86
C ALA A 75 -12.01 6.36 -3.09
N ALA A 76 -10.69 6.22 -3.13
CA ALA A 76 -10.00 5.14 -2.44
C ALA A 76 -9.96 5.38 -0.93
N ASP A 77 -10.62 4.54 -0.14
CA ASP A 77 -10.47 4.52 1.31
C ASP A 77 -9.08 4.03 1.73
N ARG A 78 -8.51 3.08 0.97
CA ARG A 78 -7.24 2.43 1.29
C ARG A 78 -6.42 2.14 0.03
N PHE A 79 -5.12 2.40 0.14
CA PHE A 79 -4.12 1.78 -0.74
C PHE A 79 -3.38 0.69 0.04
N MET A 80 -3.20 -0.48 -0.59
CA MET A 80 -2.58 -1.62 0.08
C MET A 80 -1.93 -2.57 -0.91
N GLU A 81 -0.98 -3.35 -0.42
CA GLU A 81 -0.41 -4.46 -1.18
C GLU A 81 -1.43 -5.57 -1.35
N ALA A 82 -1.38 -6.26 -2.50
CA ALA A 82 -2.32 -7.33 -2.82
C ALA A 82 -2.29 -8.47 -1.78
N GLY A 83 -1.12 -8.76 -1.21
CA GLY A 83 -0.99 -9.76 -0.15
C GLY A 83 -1.77 -9.38 1.11
N ASP A 84 -1.68 -8.13 1.55
CA ASP A 84 -2.44 -7.63 2.69
C ASP A 84 -3.94 -7.64 2.42
N TRP A 85 -4.36 -7.30 1.19
CA TRP A 85 -5.77 -7.36 0.79
C TRP A 85 -6.32 -8.80 0.83
N ILE A 86 -5.54 -9.77 0.34
CA ILE A 86 -5.92 -11.20 0.39
C ILE A 86 -6.10 -11.66 1.84
N ILE A 87 -5.14 -11.32 2.72
CA ILE A 87 -5.24 -11.64 4.15
C ILE A 87 -6.49 -11.00 4.78
N TRP A 88 -6.78 -9.74 4.44
CA TRP A 88 -8.00 -9.08 4.90
C TRP A 88 -9.27 -9.76 4.41
N GLN A 89 -9.31 -10.25 3.14
CA GLN A 89 -10.43 -11.06 2.64
C GLN A 89 -10.59 -12.35 3.46
N MET A 90 -9.49 -13.04 3.74
CA MET A 90 -9.51 -14.32 4.46
C MET A 90 -9.95 -14.19 5.92
N THR A 91 -9.53 -13.13 6.59
CA THR A 91 -9.68 -12.97 8.05
C THR A 91 -10.79 -12.01 8.47
N GLY A 92 -11.15 -11.07 7.59
CA GLY A 92 -12.00 -9.94 7.97
C GLY A 92 -11.29 -8.86 8.79
N GLU A 93 -10.02 -9.08 9.14
CA GLU A 93 -9.20 -8.15 9.93
C GLU A 93 -8.22 -7.41 9.03
N GLU A 94 -8.27 -6.07 9.03
CA GLU A 94 -7.33 -5.24 8.27
C GLU A 94 -6.00 -5.14 9.01
N THR A 95 -4.94 -5.63 8.39
CA THR A 95 -3.56 -5.53 8.89
C THR A 95 -2.60 -5.21 7.74
N ARG A 96 -1.40 -4.76 8.08
CA ARG A 96 -0.29 -4.60 7.13
C ARG A 96 0.85 -5.53 7.52
N SER A 97 1.42 -6.20 6.54
CA SER A 97 2.66 -6.95 6.73
C SER A 97 3.84 -5.99 6.90
N ALA A 98 4.62 -6.16 7.95
CA ALA A 98 5.86 -5.40 8.14
C ALA A 98 6.85 -5.62 6.97
N CYS A 99 6.80 -6.79 6.32
CA CYS A 99 7.61 -7.08 5.14
C CYS A 99 7.18 -6.21 3.94
N CYS A 100 5.89 -6.21 3.61
CA CYS A 100 5.36 -5.39 2.51
C CYS A 100 5.49 -3.90 2.80
N ALA A 101 5.12 -3.44 3.99
CA ALA A 101 5.23 -2.05 4.41
C ALA A 101 6.70 -1.58 4.41
N GLY A 102 7.62 -2.39 4.91
CA GLY A 102 9.05 -2.09 4.92
C GLY A 102 9.62 -1.99 3.51
N TYR A 103 9.37 -3.00 2.68
CA TYR A 103 9.96 -3.07 1.35
C TYR A 103 9.32 -2.08 0.35
N LYS A 104 8.01 -1.89 0.40
CA LYS A 104 7.26 -1.11 -0.61
C LYS A 104 6.88 0.29 -0.19
N ALA A 105 6.72 0.53 1.13
CA ALA A 105 6.23 1.79 1.68
C ALA A 105 7.19 2.44 2.68
N TYR A 106 8.46 2.06 2.66
CA TYR A 106 9.55 2.66 3.47
C TYR A 106 9.29 2.65 4.98
N TYR A 107 8.48 1.71 5.46
CA TYR A 107 8.20 1.56 6.88
C TYR A 107 9.44 1.04 7.63
N HIS A 108 9.83 1.73 8.69
CA HIS A 108 10.88 1.28 9.60
C HIS A 108 10.24 0.94 10.95
N HIS A 109 10.58 -0.23 11.51
CA HIS A 109 9.96 -0.75 12.74
C HIS A 109 10.07 0.18 13.96
N GLU A 110 11.12 1.02 14.04
CA GLU A 110 11.30 1.99 15.12
C GLU A 110 10.85 3.41 14.75
N LYS A 111 10.98 3.80 13.49
CA LYS A 111 10.74 5.18 13.02
C LYS A 111 9.38 5.37 12.35
N GLY A 112 8.69 4.27 12.01
CA GLY A 112 7.44 4.31 11.27
C GLY A 112 7.63 4.59 9.77
N TYR A 113 6.62 5.15 9.15
CA TYR A 113 6.63 5.60 7.75
C TYR A 113 7.40 6.92 7.58
N PRO A 114 7.78 7.31 6.35
CA PRO A 114 8.31 8.63 6.08
C PRO A 114 7.41 9.74 6.63
N SER A 115 8.03 10.88 6.93
CA SER A 115 7.32 11.98 7.59
C SER A 115 6.23 12.61 6.71
N LYS A 116 5.20 13.12 7.36
CA LYS A 116 4.16 13.94 6.71
C LYS A 116 4.76 15.10 5.91
N ASP A 117 5.82 15.73 6.42
CA ASP A 117 6.51 16.84 5.75
C ASP A 117 7.23 16.41 4.46
N PHE A 118 7.70 15.14 4.40
CA PHE A 118 8.23 14.59 3.16
C PHE A 118 7.13 14.49 2.11
N PHE A 119 6.01 13.87 2.46
CA PHE A 119 4.89 13.71 1.53
C PHE A 119 4.32 15.06 1.07
N LYS A 120 4.18 16.02 1.98
CA LYS A 120 3.76 17.40 1.66
C LYS A 120 4.72 18.09 0.69
N ALA A 121 6.02 17.85 0.84
CA ALA A 121 7.03 18.42 -0.05
C ALA A 121 7.01 17.76 -1.45
N VAL A 122 6.57 16.51 -1.56
CA VAL A 122 6.32 15.85 -2.85
C VAL A 122 5.09 16.46 -3.51
N ASP A 123 3.97 16.48 -2.80
CA ASP A 123 2.71 17.05 -3.25
C ASP A 123 1.81 17.33 -2.03
N PRO A 124 1.19 18.52 -1.93
CA PRO A 124 0.26 18.82 -0.83
C PRO A 124 -0.88 17.80 -0.70
N GLY A 125 -1.34 17.20 -1.81
CA GLY A 125 -2.38 16.15 -1.82
C GLY A 125 -1.93 14.83 -1.18
N MET A 126 -0.62 14.63 -1.00
CA MET A 126 -0.06 13.46 -0.31
C MET A 126 0.25 13.69 1.17
N GLU A 127 0.09 14.91 1.69
CA GLU A 127 0.49 15.25 3.05
C GLU A 127 0.04 14.24 4.11
N ASN A 128 -1.20 13.78 4.04
CA ASN A 128 -1.79 12.87 5.01
C ASN A 128 -1.92 11.42 4.52
N ILE A 129 -1.25 11.04 3.44
CA ILE A 129 -1.44 9.74 2.77
C ILE A 129 -1.36 8.54 3.73
N VAL A 130 -0.45 8.59 4.69
CA VAL A 130 -0.29 7.49 5.67
C VAL A 130 -1.52 7.40 6.58
N ALA A 131 -1.90 8.51 7.22
CA ALA A 131 -3.01 8.55 8.16
C ALA A 131 -4.37 8.27 7.49
N ASP A 132 -4.57 8.82 6.28
CA ASP A 132 -5.86 8.77 5.61
C ASP A 132 -6.09 7.44 4.86
N LYS A 133 -5.02 6.85 4.28
CA LYS A 133 -5.19 5.78 3.30
C LYS A 133 -4.33 4.52 3.52
N LEU A 134 -3.37 4.53 4.47
CA LEU A 134 -2.51 3.38 4.75
C LEU A 134 -2.63 2.87 6.19
N ASP A 135 -3.18 3.68 7.09
CA ASP A 135 -3.20 3.38 8.53
C ASP A 135 -3.94 2.07 8.83
N ALA A 136 -3.20 1.13 9.41
CA ALA A 136 -3.70 -0.14 9.94
C ALA A 136 -2.61 -0.78 10.83
N PRO A 137 -2.95 -1.71 11.72
CA PRO A 137 -1.97 -2.41 12.55
C PRO A 137 -0.89 -3.10 11.72
N ILE A 138 0.38 -2.78 11.99
CA ILE A 138 1.52 -3.48 11.40
C ILE A 138 1.79 -4.76 12.17
N LYS A 139 1.91 -5.88 11.45
CA LYS A 139 2.23 -7.20 12.01
C LYS A 139 3.56 -7.70 11.46
N GLY A 140 4.38 -8.28 12.34
CA GLY A 140 5.66 -8.88 11.98
C GLY A 140 5.53 -10.11 11.09
N VAL A 141 6.63 -10.47 10.44
CA VAL A 141 6.69 -11.67 9.61
C VAL A 141 6.40 -12.92 10.46
N GLY A 142 5.44 -13.73 10.03
CA GLY A 142 5.00 -14.94 10.74
C GLY A 142 4.04 -14.67 11.90
N GLU A 143 3.74 -13.43 12.23
CA GLU A 143 2.68 -13.10 13.20
C GLU A 143 1.30 -13.42 12.63
N LYS A 144 0.39 -13.73 13.54
CA LYS A 144 -0.99 -13.97 13.20
C LYS A 144 -1.68 -12.65 12.80
N ALA A 145 -2.17 -12.59 11.57
CA ALA A 145 -2.99 -11.48 11.08
C ALA A 145 -4.44 -11.57 11.58
N GLY A 146 -4.98 -12.79 11.68
CA GLY A 146 -6.34 -13.07 12.13
C GLY A 146 -6.67 -14.55 12.05
N HIS A 147 -7.96 -14.87 11.99
CA HIS A 147 -8.46 -16.23 11.83
C HIS A 147 -9.30 -16.34 10.56
N LEU A 148 -9.22 -17.49 9.89
CA LEU A 148 -10.00 -17.77 8.70
C LEU A 148 -11.50 -17.70 9.00
N THR A 149 -12.21 -16.86 8.23
CA THR A 149 -13.66 -16.69 8.39
C THR A 149 -14.42 -17.93 7.90
N ALA A 150 -15.65 -18.13 8.42
CA ALA A 150 -16.50 -19.23 7.99
C ALA A 150 -16.80 -19.24 6.49
N SER A 151 -16.95 -18.07 5.86
CA SER A 151 -17.18 -17.96 4.41
C SER A 151 -15.98 -18.43 3.61
N MET A 152 -14.79 -17.90 3.92
CA MET A 152 -13.57 -18.29 3.22
C MET A 152 -13.20 -19.75 3.48
N ALA A 153 -13.41 -20.24 4.70
CA ALA A 153 -13.18 -21.65 5.02
C ALA A 153 -14.01 -22.57 4.13
N ARG A 154 -15.31 -22.26 3.91
CA ARG A 154 -16.17 -23.04 3.00
C ARG A 154 -15.65 -23.00 1.55
N GLU A 155 -15.28 -21.82 1.05
CA GLU A 155 -14.76 -21.66 -0.33
C GLU A 155 -13.44 -22.40 -0.54
N MET A 156 -12.57 -22.41 0.46
CA MET A 156 -11.25 -23.06 0.40
C MET A 156 -11.26 -24.54 0.78
N GLY A 157 -12.38 -25.07 1.27
CA GLY A 157 -12.46 -26.44 1.78
C GLY A 157 -11.64 -26.67 3.07
N LEU A 158 -11.53 -25.62 3.91
CA LEU A 158 -10.78 -25.63 5.16
C LEU A 158 -11.69 -25.50 6.38
N MET A 159 -11.12 -25.63 7.57
CA MET A 159 -11.84 -25.39 8.82
C MET A 159 -11.88 -23.89 9.13
N GLU A 160 -13.00 -23.42 9.62
CA GLU A 160 -13.13 -22.07 10.21
C GLU A 160 -12.18 -21.91 11.40
N GLY A 161 -11.68 -20.70 11.62
CA GLY A 161 -10.88 -20.35 12.78
C GLY A 161 -9.41 -20.75 12.69
N ILE A 162 -8.94 -21.34 11.57
CA ILE A 162 -7.51 -21.56 11.35
C ILE A 162 -6.78 -20.22 11.44
N PRO A 163 -5.66 -20.12 12.20
CA PRO A 163 -4.86 -18.91 12.22
C PRO A 163 -4.23 -18.64 10.85
N VAL A 164 -4.30 -17.38 10.42
CA VAL A 164 -3.74 -16.90 9.16
C VAL A 164 -2.59 -15.96 9.50
N ALA A 165 -1.40 -16.26 9.00
CA ALA A 165 -0.23 -15.41 9.16
C ALA A 165 -0.27 -14.21 8.19
N THR A 166 0.53 -13.18 8.50
CA THR A 166 0.79 -12.08 7.56
C THR A 166 1.45 -12.58 6.28
N CYS A 167 1.21 -11.88 5.17
CA CYS A 167 1.90 -12.16 3.93
C CYS A 167 3.38 -11.72 3.99
N ILE A 168 4.16 -12.27 3.06
CA ILE A 168 5.52 -11.82 2.73
C ILE A 168 5.62 -11.59 1.22
N ILE A 169 6.60 -10.80 0.81
CA ILE A 169 6.94 -10.58 -0.61
C ILE A 169 7.82 -11.74 -1.10
#